data_3c12a20be031de1688d6d2985a228a56
#
_entry.id   3c12a20be031de1688d6d2985a228a56
#
_cell.length_a   1.000
_cell.length_b   1.000
_cell.length_c   1.000
_cell.angle_alpha   90.00
_cell.angle_beta   90.00
_cell.angle_gamma   90.00
#
_symmetry.space_group_name_H-M   'P 1'
#
loop_
_entity.id
_entity.type
_entity.pdbx_description
1 polymer ?
#
loop_
_entity_poly.entity_id
_entity_poly.type
_entity_poly.pdbx_seq_one_letter_code
_entity_poly.pdbx_strand_id
1 'polypeptide(L)'
;HLAGRKPVTAEMAPKAPGDKGGAPARVDGVPQIVEGFRFPPEFDQDSIPVFNTNTLVFDAKALAGDFALTWFAVTKTVDGLPAGQLERLVGELTAFLPSTFLRVERDGKDARFQPAKDPEELVRRQGEIRTALHARGVL
;
A
#
# COMPACT_ATOMS: atom_id res chain seq x y z
N HIS A 1 -17.98 -13.91 3.51
CA HIS A 1 -18.19 -12.59 4.12
C HIS A 1 -18.11 -11.40 3.14
N LEU A 2 -18.12 -11.64 1.82
CA LEU A 2 -17.99 -10.62 0.78
C LEU A 2 -19.33 -10.26 0.09
N ALA A 3 -20.44 -10.82 0.53
CA ALA A 3 -21.76 -10.50 -0.04
C ALA A 3 -22.07 -9.01 0.15
N GLY A 4 -22.25 -8.28 -0.94
CA GLY A 4 -22.50 -6.84 -0.97
C GLY A 4 -21.23 -5.97 -0.85
N ARG A 5 -20.02 -6.55 -0.83
CA ARG A 5 -18.77 -5.82 -0.81
C ARG A 5 -18.22 -5.58 -2.21
N LYS A 6 -17.44 -4.53 -2.34
CA LYS A 6 -16.68 -4.28 -3.56
C LYS A 6 -15.59 -5.35 -3.75
N PRO A 7 -15.23 -5.68 -4.99
CA PRO A 7 -14.30 -6.78 -5.30
C PRO A 7 -12.86 -6.53 -4.80
N VAL A 8 -12.50 -5.29 -4.46
CA VAL A 8 -11.18 -4.96 -3.92
C VAL A 8 -11.32 -4.25 -2.58
N THR A 9 -10.55 -4.69 -1.59
CA THR A 9 -10.31 -3.95 -0.35
C THR A 9 -8.82 -3.70 -0.21
N ALA A 10 -8.43 -2.46 -0.08
CA ALA A 10 -7.05 -2.03 0.12
C ALA A 10 -6.89 -1.39 1.50
N GLU A 11 -5.90 -1.80 2.27
CA GLU A 11 -5.63 -1.23 3.60
C GLU A 11 -4.77 0.03 3.47
N MET A 12 -5.22 1.08 4.17
CA MET A 12 -4.54 2.37 4.25
C MET A 12 -4.12 2.63 5.69
N ALA A 13 -2.84 2.89 5.91
CA ALA A 13 -2.34 3.27 7.23
C ALA A 13 -2.14 4.79 7.31
N PRO A 14 -2.22 5.39 8.51
CA PRO A 14 -1.82 6.77 8.72
C PRO A 14 -0.38 7.00 8.27
N LYS A 15 -0.14 8.13 7.61
CA LYS A 15 1.18 8.54 7.14
C LYS A 15 2.00 9.07 8.31
N ALA A 16 3.27 8.70 8.36
CA ALA A 16 4.26 9.29 9.25
C ALA A 16 5.27 10.10 8.44
N PRO A 17 5.98 11.05 9.04
CA PRO A 17 7.02 11.82 8.37
C PRO A 17 8.02 10.91 7.66
N GLY A 18 8.28 11.18 6.38
CA GLY A 18 9.21 10.41 5.57
C GLY A 18 8.63 9.16 4.91
N ASP A 19 7.38 8.79 5.16
CA ASP A 19 6.73 7.71 4.43
C ASP A 19 6.56 8.08 2.95
N LYS A 20 6.97 7.15 2.11
CA LYS A 20 6.81 7.23 0.66
C LYS A 20 5.99 6.03 0.19
N GLY A 21 5.09 6.25 -0.72
CA GLY A 21 4.25 5.17 -1.27
C GLY A 21 3.04 5.71 -1.98
N GLY A 22 2.23 4.80 -2.51
CA GLY A 22 0.97 5.14 -3.12
C GLY A 22 -0.05 5.63 -2.10
N ALA A 23 -0.99 6.44 -2.55
CA ALA A 23 -2.06 6.98 -1.73
C ALA A 23 -3.41 6.88 -2.45
N PRO A 24 -4.53 6.83 -1.72
CA PRO A 24 -5.83 6.90 -2.34
C PRO A 24 -6.05 8.31 -2.90
N ALA A 25 -6.39 8.37 -4.17
CA ALA A 25 -6.73 9.61 -4.85
C ALA A 25 -7.92 9.40 -5.77
N ARG A 26 -8.52 10.49 -6.24
CA ARG A 26 -9.58 10.45 -7.23
C ARG A 26 -9.04 10.97 -8.56
N VAL A 27 -8.99 10.11 -9.55
CA VAL A 27 -8.56 10.45 -10.91
C VAL A 27 -9.77 10.31 -11.82
N ASP A 28 -10.15 11.37 -12.52
CA ASP A 28 -11.33 11.44 -13.39
C ASP A 28 -12.61 10.91 -12.71
N GLY A 29 -12.76 11.25 -11.43
CA GLY A 29 -13.92 10.83 -10.65
C GLY A 29 -13.81 9.41 -10.06
N VAL A 30 -12.82 8.60 -10.42
CA VAL A 30 -12.62 7.22 -9.95
C VAL A 30 -11.66 7.20 -8.75
N PRO A 31 -12.11 6.70 -7.58
CA PRO A 31 -11.22 6.50 -6.46
C PRO A 31 -10.27 5.34 -6.75
N GLN A 32 -8.96 5.57 -6.68
CA GLN A 32 -7.95 4.58 -6.96
C GLN A 32 -6.66 4.82 -6.15
N ILE A 33 -5.77 3.84 -6.11
CA ILE A 33 -4.42 4.01 -5.59
C ILE A 33 -3.56 4.64 -6.68
N VAL A 34 -2.91 5.74 -6.35
CA VAL A 34 -1.93 6.41 -7.20
C VAL A 34 -0.58 6.35 -6.50
N GLU A 35 0.43 5.80 -7.17
CA GLU A 35 1.78 5.73 -6.61
C GLU A 35 2.43 7.11 -6.54
N GLY A 36 3.28 7.32 -5.52
CA GLY A 36 3.85 8.62 -5.20
C GLY A 36 4.53 9.32 -6.39
N PHE A 37 5.22 8.56 -7.24
CA PHE A 37 5.90 9.09 -8.43
C PHE A 37 4.97 9.47 -9.60
N ARG A 38 3.68 9.15 -9.50
CA ARG A 38 2.65 9.49 -10.50
C ARG A 38 1.92 10.79 -10.19
N PHE A 39 2.08 11.33 -8.99
CA PHE A 39 1.52 12.65 -8.68
C PHE A 39 2.29 13.74 -9.41
N PRO A 40 1.63 14.82 -9.86
CA PRO A 40 2.31 15.97 -10.42
C PRO A 40 3.39 16.50 -9.45
N PRO A 41 4.53 17.00 -9.94
CA PRO A 41 5.62 17.48 -9.08
C PRO A 41 5.20 18.59 -8.09
N GLU A 42 4.22 19.40 -8.47
CA GLU A 42 3.66 20.48 -7.66
C GLU A 42 2.63 20.01 -6.63
N PHE A 43 2.23 18.74 -6.69
CA PHE A 43 1.22 18.21 -5.77
C PHE A 43 1.82 17.93 -4.41
N ASP A 44 1.27 18.54 -3.37
CA ASP A 44 1.63 18.25 -1.99
C ASP A 44 1.07 16.90 -1.54
N GLN A 45 1.90 15.86 -1.64
CA GLN A 45 1.53 14.51 -1.23
C GLN A 45 1.33 14.38 0.28
N ASP A 46 1.84 15.29 1.10
CA ASP A 46 1.67 15.26 2.55
C ASP A 46 0.28 15.77 2.96
N SER A 47 -0.45 16.41 2.05
CA SER A 47 -1.87 16.72 2.23
C SER A 47 -2.75 15.47 2.33
N ILE A 48 -2.29 14.30 1.86
CA ILE A 48 -2.99 13.02 1.98
C ILE A 48 -2.52 12.33 3.28
N PRO A 49 -3.40 12.18 4.30
CA PRO A 49 -3.00 11.72 5.63
C PRO A 49 -2.80 10.22 5.75
N VAL A 50 -3.01 9.46 4.68
CA VAL A 50 -2.89 7.99 4.65
C VAL A 50 -2.11 7.55 3.42
N PHE A 51 -1.54 6.35 3.49
CA PHE A 51 -0.87 5.74 2.34
C PHE A 51 -1.23 4.25 2.21
N ASN A 52 -0.99 3.71 1.03
CA ASN A 52 -1.23 2.32 0.70
C ASN A 52 -0.20 1.41 1.39
N THR A 53 -0.68 0.44 2.17
CA THR A 53 0.17 -0.56 2.84
C THR A 53 0.60 -1.70 1.92
N ASN A 54 0.09 -1.74 0.69
CA ASN A 54 0.17 -2.87 -0.24
C ASN A 54 -0.51 -4.17 0.28
N THR A 55 -1.36 -4.06 1.29
CA THR A 55 -2.25 -5.14 1.70
C THR A 55 -3.56 -4.99 0.94
N LEU A 56 -3.76 -5.87 -0.04
CA LEU A 56 -4.97 -5.90 -0.87
C LEU A 56 -5.66 -7.26 -0.78
N VAL A 57 -6.97 -7.22 -0.66
CA VAL A 57 -7.82 -8.41 -0.69
C VAL A 57 -8.74 -8.32 -1.91
N PHE A 58 -8.72 -9.34 -2.75
CA PHE A 58 -9.48 -9.41 -3.98
C PHE A 58 -10.55 -10.50 -3.94
N ASP A 59 -11.68 -10.27 -4.59
CA ASP A 59 -12.54 -11.35 -5.06
C ASP A 59 -11.82 -12.02 -6.26
N ALA A 60 -11.48 -13.30 -6.12
CA ALA A 60 -10.77 -14.03 -7.16
C ALA A 60 -11.52 -14.06 -8.50
N LYS A 61 -12.85 -14.04 -8.48
CA LYS A 61 -13.66 -13.99 -9.71
C LYS A 61 -13.50 -12.67 -10.46
N ALA A 62 -13.30 -11.58 -9.74
CA ALA A 62 -13.08 -10.27 -10.34
C ALA A 62 -11.72 -10.16 -11.04
N LEU A 63 -10.77 -11.01 -10.70
CA LEU A 63 -9.44 -11.05 -11.32
C LEU A 63 -9.38 -11.90 -12.60
N ALA A 64 -10.49 -12.53 -13.01
CA ALA A 64 -10.54 -13.35 -14.23
C ALA A 64 -10.51 -12.54 -15.53
N GLY A 65 -10.60 -11.20 -15.46
CA GLY A 65 -10.52 -10.30 -16.62
C GLY A 65 -9.09 -9.93 -16.99
N ASP A 66 -8.94 -9.39 -18.20
CA ASP A 66 -7.68 -8.78 -18.63
C ASP A 66 -7.66 -7.30 -18.20
N PHE A 67 -6.57 -6.89 -17.56
CA PHE A 67 -6.35 -5.52 -17.10
C PHE A 67 -5.13 -4.91 -17.79
N ALA A 68 -5.31 -3.76 -18.43
CA ALA A 68 -4.25 -3.03 -19.10
C ALA A 68 -3.39 -2.26 -18.07
N LEU A 69 -2.70 -3.00 -17.20
CA LEU A 69 -1.79 -2.40 -16.21
C LEU A 69 -0.59 -1.77 -16.89
N THR A 70 -0.20 -0.60 -16.41
CA THR A 70 0.93 0.18 -16.91
C THR A 70 2.27 -0.49 -16.58
N TRP A 71 3.21 -0.46 -17.51
CA TRP A 71 4.61 -0.79 -17.25
C TRP A 71 5.35 0.45 -16.77
N PHE A 72 6.01 0.34 -15.63
CA PHE A 72 6.86 1.38 -15.07
C PHE A 72 8.30 0.94 -15.11
N ALA A 73 9.19 1.83 -15.58
CA ALA A 73 10.62 1.67 -15.47
C ALA A 73 11.11 2.44 -14.24
N VAL A 74 11.70 1.74 -13.27
CA VAL A 74 12.28 2.34 -12.07
C VAL A 74 13.76 2.06 -12.01
N THR A 75 14.55 3.03 -11.55
CA THR A 75 15.98 2.83 -11.31
C THR A 75 16.20 2.50 -9.85
N LYS A 76 16.90 1.42 -9.60
CA LYS A 76 17.33 0.99 -8.26
C LYS A 76 18.85 0.86 -8.21
N THR A 77 19.41 0.89 -7.03
CA THR A 77 20.81 0.56 -6.81
C THR A 77 20.91 -0.88 -6.32
N VAL A 78 21.64 -1.70 -7.04
CA VAL A 78 21.91 -3.09 -6.68
C VAL A 78 23.44 -3.25 -6.64
N ASP A 79 23.97 -3.65 -5.51
CA ASP A 79 25.42 -3.80 -5.28
C ASP A 79 26.23 -2.55 -5.67
N GLY A 80 25.68 -1.36 -5.37
CA GLY A 80 26.30 -0.07 -5.69
C GLY A 80 26.17 0.38 -7.15
N LEU A 81 25.56 -0.41 -8.01
CA LEU A 81 25.37 -0.10 -9.44
C LEU A 81 23.90 0.24 -9.76
N PRO A 82 23.64 1.20 -10.67
CA PRO A 82 22.32 1.49 -11.12
C PRO A 82 21.76 0.32 -11.95
N ALA A 83 20.55 -0.12 -11.61
CA ALA A 83 19.82 -1.17 -12.32
C ALA A 83 18.42 -0.68 -12.70
N GLY A 84 18.01 -0.92 -13.94
CA GLY A 84 16.65 -0.68 -14.40
C GLY A 84 15.75 -1.87 -14.06
N GLN A 85 14.60 -1.61 -13.44
CA GLN A 85 13.59 -2.62 -13.14
C GLN A 85 12.26 -2.23 -13.79
N LEU A 86 11.63 -3.21 -14.46
CA LEU A 86 10.27 -3.03 -14.97
C LEU A 86 9.27 -3.56 -13.94
N GLU A 87 8.29 -2.76 -13.60
CA GLU A 87 7.27 -3.08 -12.60
C GLU A 87 5.87 -2.87 -13.15
N ARG A 88 4.93 -3.70 -12.71
CA ARG A 88 3.49 -3.46 -12.76
C ARG A 88 2.98 -3.33 -11.32
N LEU A 89 2.07 -2.40 -11.10
CA LEU A 89 1.61 -2.08 -9.76
C LEU A 89 0.24 -2.68 -9.53
N VAL A 90 0.14 -3.62 -8.60
CA VAL A 90 -1.15 -4.27 -8.25
C VAL A 90 -2.20 -3.28 -7.76
N GLY A 91 -1.78 -2.18 -7.12
CA GLY A 91 -2.66 -1.09 -6.70
C GLY A 91 -3.42 -0.44 -7.86
N GLU A 92 -2.88 -0.49 -9.08
CA GLU A 92 -3.53 0.05 -10.29
C GLU A 92 -4.84 -0.69 -10.64
N LEU A 93 -5.03 -1.93 -10.15
CA LEU A 93 -6.31 -2.64 -10.29
C LEU A 93 -7.49 -1.88 -9.68
N THR A 94 -7.24 -1.00 -8.71
CA THR A 94 -8.28 -0.15 -8.12
C THR A 94 -8.84 0.90 -9.10
N ALA A 95 -8.18 1.16 -10.21
CA ALA A 95 -8.69 2.00 -11.29
C ALA A 95 -9.73 1.26 -12.15
N PHE A 96 -9.65 -0.06 -12.22
CA PHE A 96 -10.50 -0.91 -13.05
C PHE A 96 -11.63 -1.57 -12.25
N LEU A 97 -11.41 -1.83 -10.97
CA LEU A 97 -12.32 -2.56 -10.11
C LEU A 97 -12.86 -1.68 -8.98
N PRO A 98 -14.17 -1.71 -8.71
CA PRO A 98 -14.75 -1.01 -7.56
C PRO A 98 -14.02 -1.38 -6.28
N SER A 99 -13.47 -0.40 -5.58
CA SER A 99 -12.56 -0.62 -4.46
C SER A 99 -13.05 0.04 -3.17
N THR A 100 -12.78 -0.60 -2.04
CA THR A 100 -12.92 -0.04 -0.70
C THR A 100 -11.55 0.24 -0.13
N PHE A 101 -11.33 1.45 0.36
CA PHE A 101 -10.11 1.85 1.07
C PHE A 101 -10.39 1.79 2.56
N LEU A 102 -9.80 0.80 3.23
CA LEU A 102 -10.00 0.54 4.65
C LEU A 102 -8.85 1.17 5.43
N ARG A 103 -9.17 2.18 6.26
CA ARG A 103 -8.18 2.70 7.19
C ARG A 103 -7.94 1.68 8.30
N VAL A 104 -6.66 1.38 8.55
CA VAL A 104 -6.20 0.45 9.59
C VAL A 104 -5.28 1.18 10.56
N GLU A 105 -5.20 0.66 11.79
CA GLU A 105 -4.29 1.23 12.79
C GLU A 105 -2.84 0.90 12.44
N ARG A 106 -1.98 1.90 12.63
CA ARG A 106 -0.54 1.78 12.41
C ARG A 106 0.19 1.33 13.68
N ASP A 107 -0.25 1.81 14.83
CA ASP A 107 0.43 1.66 16.10
C ASP A 107 -0.43 0.94 17.15
N GLY A 108 0.20 0.51 18.22
CA GLY A 108 -0.47 -0.13 19.37
C GLY A 108 -0.89 -1.58 19.11
N LYS A 109 -1.77 -2.08 19.96
CA LYS A 109 -2.20 -3.49 19.95
C LYS A 109 -2.96 -3.92 18.70
N ASP A 110 -3.63 -2.98 18.05
CA ASP A 110 -4.43 -3.20 16.84
C ASP A 110 -3.67 -2.88 15.54
N ALA A 111 -2.37 -2.58 15.65
CA ALA A 111 -1.51 -2.27 14.51
C ALA A 111 -1.54 -3.36 13.43
N ARG A 112 -1.76 -2.95 12.18
CA ARG A 112 -1.80 -3.85 11.02
C ARG A 112 -0.67 -3.60 10.02
N PHE A 113 0.12 -2.55 10.23
CA PHE A 113 1.22 -2.20 9.35
C PHE A 113 2.50 -1.98 10.17
N GLN A 114 3.40 -2.97 10.12
CA GLN A 114 4.68 -2.99 10.80
C GLN A 114 5.79 -3.40 9.82
N PRO A 115 6.17 -2.50 8.88
CA PRO A 115 7.22 -2.82 7.92
C PRO A 115 8.56 -2.91 8.62
N ALA A 116 9.37 -3.91 8.22
CA ALA A 116 10.77 -4.03 8.59
C ALA A 116 11.54 -4.38 7.32
N LYS A 117 12.29 -3.44 6.78
CA LYS A 117 12.99 -3.57 5.49
C LYS A 117 14.45 -3.97 5.64
N ASP A 118 15.00 -3.79 6.83
CA ASP A 118 16.36 -4.12 7.18
C ASP A 118 16.45 -4.58 8.65
N PRO A 119 17.57 -5.20 9.09
CA PRO A 119 17.75 -5.68 10.46
C PRO A 119 17.64 -4.58 11.50
N GLU A 120 18.13 -3.38 11.22
CA GLU A 120 18.10 -2.24 12.13
C GLU A 120 16.65 -1.76 12.35
N GLU A 121 15.84 -1.73 11.29
CA GLU A 121 14.42 -1.40 11.39
C GLU A 121 13.65 -2.46 12.19
N LEU A 122 13.97 -3.74 12.00
CA LEU A 122 13.37 -4.83 12.78
C LEU A 122 13.68 -4.68 14.28
N VAL A 123 14.92 -4.39 14.65
CA VAL A 123 15.31 -4.15 16.05
C VAL A 123 14.53 -2.97 16.62
N ARG A 124 14.44 -1.88 15.89
CA ARG A 124 13.75 -0.66 16.30
C ARG A 124 12.25 -0.88 16.54
N ARG A 125 11.62 -1.71 15.71
CA ARG A 125 10.17 -2.01 15.78
C ARG A 125 9.81 -3.22 16.64
N GLN A 126 10.78 -3.91 17.20
CA GLN A 126 10.56 -5.17 17.92
C GLN A 126 9.53 -5.05 19.06
N GLY A 127 9.54 -3.93 19.80
CA GLY A 127 8.58 -3.67 20.87
C GLY A 127 7.14 -3.57 20.37
N GLU A 128 6.91 -2.83 19.29
CA GLU A 128 5.60 -2.64 18.66
C GLU A 128 5.08 -3.95 18.06
N ILE A 129 5.95 -4.68 17.36
CA ILE A 129 5.63 -5.99 16.77
C ILE A 129 5.20 -6.97 17.89
N ARG A 130 5.96 -7.06 18.99
CA ARG A 130 5.61 -7.90 20.13
C ARG A 130 4.26 -7.51 20.72
N THR A 131 4.00 -6.22 20.94
CA THR A 131 2.72 -5.73 21.44
C THR A 131 1.55 -6.19 20.56
N ALA A 132 1.69 -6.05 19.25
CA ALA A 132 0.66 -6.48 18.31
C ALA A 132 0.47 -8.00 18.27
N LEU A 133 1.53 -8.80 18.43
CA LEU A 133 1.48 -10.27 18.45
C LEU A 133 0.87 -10.79 19.75
N HIS A 134 1.25 -10.23 20.91
CA HIS A 134 0.63 -10.56 22.20
C HIS A 134 -0.88 -10.27 22.20
N ALA A 135 -1.29 -9.12 21.67
CA ALA A 135 -2.70 -8.76 21.57
C ALA A 135 -3.52 -9.74 20.72
N ARG A 136 -2.87 -10.48 19.83
CA ARG A 136 -3.49 -11.52 18.97
C ARG A 136 -3.33 -12.95 19.48
N GLY A 137 -2.68 -13.13 20.63
CA GLY A 137 -2.42 -14.45 21.19
C GLY A 137 -1.43 -15.30 20.38
N VAL A 138 -0.52 -14.66 19.64
CA VAL A 138 0.53 -15.32 18.84
C VAL A 138 1.80 -15.54 19.69
N LEU A 139 2.04 -14.66 20.66
CA LEU A 139 3.11 -14.74 21.65
C LEU A 139 2.51 -14.77 23.06
#